data_0f768aa218f978d3f1293f4dd7aa0a7e
#
_entry.id   0f768aa218f978d3f1293f4dd7aa0a7e
#
_cell.length_a   1.000
_cell.length_b   1.000
_cell.length_c   1.000
_cell.angle_alpha   90.00
_cell.angle_beta   90.00
_cell.angle_gamma   90.00
#
_symmetry.space_group_name_H-M   'P 1'
#
loop_
_entity.id
_entity.type
_entity.pdbx_description
1 polymer ?
#
loop_
_entity_poly.entity_id
_entity_poly.type
_entity_poly.pdbx_seq_one_letter_code
_entity_poly.pdbx_strand_id
1 'polypeptide(L)'
;MQERIILFDLDGTLTDSGPGIMKASQFALHAYGVERDWQELDFFVGPPLDETFGQFMPKEDIPGAIDQFRVYYHDVGWLENEPYPGVREMLDTLQKNGFRLFVATSKLESMAVQVLGHFGLAPYFEAICGAPGDNTQAGKKVNVIRAALQKAGCTDLTQAMIVGDRKHDIIGGKLAGIRTAGILYGYGSREELAQAGADLICRTPEEFTKIMLSEQQEDKRMNATERKIAEDLLSIRAVFFRPDEPFTWASGIKSPVYCDNRLILTAPEVRTEVETAIMQTIEREYPQAEVLMGTSTA
;
A
#
# COMPACT_ATOMS: atom_id res chain seq x y z
N MET A 1 13.89 -12.45 5.30
CA MET A 1 13.20 -11.16 5.42
C MET A 1 12.06 -11.19 4.43
N GLN A 2 10.85 -10.97 4.88
CA GLN A 2 9.69 -10.85 3.97
C GLN A 2 9.83 -9.53 3.20
N GLU A 3 9.73 -9.59 1.87
CA GLU A 3 9.86 -8.42 1.00
C GLU A 3 8.57 -7.61 1.05
N ARG A 4 8.65 -6.34 1.46
CA ARG A 4 7.49 -5.45 1.48
C ARG A 4 7.11 -5.03 0.06
N ILE A 5 5.83 -5.15 -0.27
CA ILE A 5 5.26 -4.84 -1.58
C ILE A 5 4.50 -3.53 -1.50
N ILE A 6 4.84 -2.58 -2.39
CA ILE A 6 4.13 -1.31 -2.51
C ILE A 6 3.52 -1.22 -3.91
N LEU A 7 2.21 -1.08 -3.95
CA LEU A 7 1.45 -0.79 -5.16
C LEU A 7 1.22 0.71 -5.24
N PHE A 8 1.41 1.32 -6.40
CA PHE A 8 1.14 2.74 -6.62
C PHE A 8 0.01 2.91 -7.64
N ASP A 9 -0.91 3.81 -7.38
CA ASP A 9 -1.71 4.37 -8.46
C ASP A 9 -0.82 5.23 -9.37
N LEU A 10 -1.32 5.61 -10.54
CA LEU A 10 -0.60 6.41 -11.53
C LEU A 10 -1.09 7.86 -11.52
N ASP A 11 -2.33 8.08 -11.95
CA ASP A 11 -2.91 9.40 -12.16
C ASP A 11 -3.19 10.08 -10.82
N GLY A 12 -2.60 11.25 -10.57
CA GLY A 12 -2.69 11.94 -9.29
C GLY A 12 -1.75 11.41 -8.19
N THR A 13 -1.02 10.33 -8.47
CA THR A 13 -0.11 9.69 -7.49
C THR A 13 1.34 9.71 -7.93
N LEU A 14 1.65 9.14 -9.08
CA LEU A 14 2.99 9.18 -9.67
C LEU A 14 3.17 10.37 -10.59
N THR A 15 2.10 10.72 -11.30
CA THR A 15 2.11 11.81 -12.29
C THR A 15 0.90 12.72 -12.15
N ASP A 16 1.09 13.99 -12.39
CA ASP A 16 0.04 15.01 -12.53
C ASP A 16 -0.54 14.96 -13.95
N SER A 17 -1.43 14.02 -14.18
CA SER A 17 -2.13 13.83 -15.45
C SER A 17 -3.43 14.64 -15.56
N GLY A 18 -3.75 15.41 -14.53
CA GLY A 18 -5.01 16.18 -14.46
C GLY A 18 -5.22 17.10 -15.63
N PRO A 19 -4.27 17.95 -16.02
CA PRO A 19 -4.45 18.84 -17.16
C PRO A 19 -4.91 18.11 -18.43
N GLY A 20 -4.28 16.98 -18.76
CA GLY A 20 -4.64 16.18 -19.93
C GLY A 20 -6.01 15.51 -19.80
N ILE A 21 -6.34 14.97 -18.63
CA ILE A 21 -7.65 14.33 -18.36
C ILE A 21 -8.76 15.38 -18.40
N MET A 22 -8.58 16.51 -17.72
CA MET A 22 -9.58 17.57 -17.65
C MET A 22 -9.87 18.19 -19.02
N LYS A 23 -8.85 18.44 -19.84
CA LYS A 23 -9.02 18.96 -21.20
C LYS A 23 -9.65 17.92 -22.14
N ALA A 24 -9.30 16.64 -22.02
CA ALA A 24 -9.96 15.58 -22.76
C ALA A 24 -11.45 15.46 -22.38
N SER A 25 -11.77 15.65 -21.08
CA SER A 25 -13.15 15.67 -20.61
C SER A 25 -13.91 16.89 -21.14
N GLN A 26 -13.29 18.08 -21.13
CA GLN A 26 -13.88 19.26 -21.75
C GLN A 26 -14.16 19.04 -23.23
N PHE A 27 -13.21 18.50 -23.98
CA PHE A 27 -13.38 18.19 -25.40
C PHE A 27 -14.56 17.26 -25.64
N ALA A 28 -14.68 16.20 -24.84
CA ALA A 28 -15.79 15.26 -24.92
C ALA A 28 -17.14 15.90 -24.57
N LEU A 29 -17.20 16.67 -23.48
CA LEU A 29 -18.43 17.37 -23.05
C LEU A 29 -18.90 18.37 -24.10
N HIS A 30 -17.97 19.13 -24.70
CA HIS A 30 -18.28 20.08 -25.78
C HIS A 30 -18.93 19.40 -26.99
N ALA A 31 -18.48 18.19 -27.37
CA ALA A 31 -19.09 17.42 -28.48
C ALA A 31 -20.56 17.07 -28.24
N TYR A 32 -21.01 17.08 -26.97
CA TYR A 32 -22.41 16.85 -26.55
C TYR A 32 -23.13 18.12 -26.10
N GLY A 33 -22.57 19.30 -26.44
CA GLY A 33 -23.20 20.60 -26.16
C GLY A 33 -23.13 21.02 -24.68
N VAL A 34 -22.23 20.41 -23.89
CA VAL A 34 -22.02 20.79 -22.49
C VAL A 34 -20.77 21.66 -22.40
N GLU A 35 -20.98 22.95 -22.13
CA GLU A 35 -19.89 23.92 -21.97
C GLU A 35 -19.42 23.93 -20.51
N ARG A 36 -18.13 23.62 -20.29
CA ARG A 36 -17.43 23.68 -19.01
C ARG A 36 -16.00 24.12 -19.20
N ASP A 37 -15.45 24.86 -18.24
CA ASP A 37 -14.02 25.12 -18.19
C ASP A 37 -13.29 23.86 -17.71
N TRP A 38 -12.20 23.48 -18.37
CA TRP A 38 -11.44 22.30 -17.97
C TRP A 38 -10.94 22.38 -16.51
N GLN A 39 -10.65 23.59 -16.02
CA GLN A 39 -10.22 23.83 -14.63
C GLN A 39 -11.28 23.48 -13.57
N GLU A 40 -12.54 23.32 -13.99
CA GLU A 40 -13.64 22.91 -13.13
C GLU A 40 -13.87 21.37 -13.12
N LEU A 41 -13.06 20.62 -13.88
CA LEU A 41 -13.25 19.20 -14.15
C LEU A 41 -12.27 18.29 -13.40
N ASP A 42 -11.69 18.75 -12.30
CA ASP A 42 -10.73 18.01 -11.47
C ASP A 42 -11.29 16.67 -10.93
N PHE A 43 -12.59 16.60 -10.72
CA PHE A 43 -13.28 15.38 -10.30
C PHE A 43 -13.33 14.26 -11.36
N PHE A 44 -12.90 14.54 -12.62
CA PHE A 44 -12.66 13.50 -13.63
C PHE A 44 -11.35 12.72 -13.39
N VAL A 45 -10.45 13.25 -12.57
CA VAL A 45 -9.17 12.58 -12.29
C VAL A 45 -9.37 11.52 -11.22
N GLY A 46 -9.15 10.25 -11.59
CA GLY A 46 -9.21 9.08 -10.73
C GLY A 46 -10.50 8.25 -10.83
N PRO A 47 -11.72 8.81 -10.78
CA PRO A 47 -12.95 8.04 -10.96
C PRO A 47 -13.11 7.46 -12.36
N PRO A 48 -13.89 6.35 -12.51
CA PRO A 48 -14.26 5.82 -13.81
C PRO A 48 -15.01 6.87 -14.67
N LEU A 49 -14.67 6.94 -15.97
CA LEU A 49 -15.26 7.93 -16.89
C LEU A 49 -16.78 7.80 -17.04
N ASP A 50 -17.31 6.58 -16.98
CA ASP A 50 -18.75 6.34 -17.04
C ASP A 50 -19.51 6.95 -15.86
N GLU A 51 -18.93 6.92 -14.67
CA GLU A 51 -19.51 7.54 -13.47
C GLU A 51 -19.48 9.09 -13.58
N THR A 52 -18.39 9.65 -14.12
CA THR A 52 -18.25 11.10 -14.24
C THR A 52 -19.06 11.68 -15.37
N PHE A 53 -19.05 11.10 -16.58
CA PHE A 53 -19.90 11.56 -17.68
C PHE A 53 -21.39 11.37 -17.38
N GLY A 54 -21.77 10.36 -16.58
CA GLY A 54 -23.15 10.13 -16.16
C GLY A 54 -23.76 11.28 -15.34
N GLN A 55 -22.98 12.24 -14.86
CA GLN A 55 -23.45 13.45 -14.20
C GLN A 55 -23.93 14.54 -15.20
N PHE A 56 -23.55 14.42 -16.48
CA PHE A 56 -23.77 15.45 -17.51
C PHE A 56 -24.68 15.00 -18.65
N MET A 57 -24.83 13.70 -18.85
CA MET A 57 -25.52 13.16 -20.02
C MET A 57 -26.23 11.84 -19.72
N PRO A 58 -27.25 11.46 -20.54
CA PRO A 58 -27.94 10.19 -20.43
C PRO A 58 -27.00 9.00 -20.74
N LYS A 59 -27.36 7.82 -20.23
CA LYS A 59 -26.51 6.60 -20.33
C LYS A 59 -26.16 6.20 -21.76
N GLU A 60 -27.06 6.45 -22.70
CA GLU A 60 -26.88 6.15 -24.12
C GLU A 60 -25.75 6.95 -24.78
N ASP A 61 -25.45 8.15 -24.27
CA ASP A 61 -24.44 9.03 -24.83
C ASP A 61 -23.03 8.80 -24.22
N ILE A 62 -22.97 8.19 -23.04
CA ILE A 62 -21.72 7.98 -22.30
C ILE A 62 -20.65 7.24 -23.14
N PRO A 63 -20.96 6.13 -23.86
CA PRO A 63 -19.95 5.45 -24.66
C PRO A 63 -19.32 6.38 -25.72
N GLY A 64 -20.14 7.17 -26.41
CA GLY A 64 -19.65 8.12 -27.40
C GLY A 64 -18.83 9.25 -26.81
N ALA A 65 -19.18 9.76 -25.62
CA ALA A 65 -18.40 10.75 -24.90
C ALA A 65 -17.05 10.19 -24.47
N ILE A 66 -17.00 8.95 -23.99
CA ILE A 66 -15.73 8.26 -23.69
C ILE A 66 -14.86 8.11 -24.93
N ASP A 67 -15.45 7.83 -26.09
CA ASP A 67 -14.68 7.76 -27.34
C ASP A 67 -14.13 9.13 -27.74
N GLN A 68 -14.89 10.22 -27.59
CA GLN A 68 -14.37 11.58 -27.81
C GLN A 68 -13.26 11.93 -26.81
N PHE A 69 -13.42 11.58 -25.54
CA PHE A 69 -12.34 11.72 -24.55
C PHE A 69 -11.07 11.00 -25.00
N ARG A 70 -11.20 9.75 -25.46
CA ARG A 70 -10.05 8.96 -25.92
C ARG A 70 -9.36 9.57 -27.11
N VAL A 71 -10.08 10.17 -28.07
CA VAL A 71 -9.50 10.86 -29.22
C VAL A 71 -8.54 11.93 -28.75
N TYR A 72 -8.99 12.86 -27.93
CA TYR A 72 -8.12 13.94 -27.43
C TYR A 72 -6.98 13.38 -26.55
N TYR A 73 -7.32 12.46 -25.65
CA TYR A 73 -6.35 11.95 -24.70
C TYR A 73 -5.21 11.17 -25.37
N HIS A 74 -5.51 10.36 -26.40
CA HIS A 74 -4.49 9.65 -27.17
C HIS A 74 -3.61 10.54 -28.02
N ASP A 75 -4.17 11.61 -28.57
CA ASP A 75 -3.41 12.49 -29.48
C ASP A 75 -2.52 13.48 -28.70
N VAL A 76 -3.05 14.09 -27.66
CA VAL A 76 -2.41 15.20 -26.94
C VAL A 76 -2.42 15.00 -25.41
N GLY A 77 -3.56 14.63 -24.85
CA GLY A 77 -3.79 14.72 -23.41
C GLY A 77 -2.81 13.89 -22.54
N TRP A 78 -2.36 12.75 -23.02
CA TRP A 78 -1.40 11.94 -22.26
C TRP A 78 -0.01 12.60 -22.12
N LEU A 79 0.32 13.56 -23.00
CA LEU A 79 1.55 14.37 -22.94
C LEU A 79 1.38 15.61 -22.04
N GLU A 80 0.15 16.02 -21.76
CA GLU A 80 -0.17 17.09 -20.79
C GLU A 80 -0.15 16.53 -19.37
N ASN A 81 1.01 16.02 -18.99
CA ASN A 81 1.26 15.22 -17.81
C ASN A 81 2.72 15.36 -17.40
N GLU A 82 3.01 15.29 -16.12
CA GLU A 82 4.38 15.28 -15.60
C GLU A 82 4.50 14.51 -14.28
N PRO A 83 5.64 13.89 -13.96
CA PRO A 83 5.85 13.29 -12.66
C PRO A 83 5.79 14.33 -11.54
N TYR A 84 5.12 14.01 -10.44
CA TYR A 84 5.16 14.88 -9.26
C TYR A 84 6.59 15.06 -8.75
N PRO A 85 6.95 16.26 -8.23
CA PRO A 85 8.23 16.49 -7.60
C PRO A 85 8.50 15.50 -6.46
N GLY A 86 9.70 14.89 -6.46
CA GLY A 86 10.12 13.93 -5.45
C GLY A 86 9.69 12.47 -5.70
N VAL A 87 8.83 12.20 -6.69
CA VAL A 87 8.38 10.81 -6.99
C VAL A 87 9.54 9.94 -7.45
N ARG A 88 10.41 10.44 -8.32
CA ARG A 88 11.56 9.68 -8.81
C ARG A 88 12.51 9.30 -7.67
N GLU A 89 12.82 10.26 -6.81
CA GLU A 89 13.66 10.07 -5.63
C GLU A 89 13.05 9.08 -4.63
N MET A 90 11.73 9.14 -4.45
CA MET A 90 10.98 8.19 -3.63
C MET A 90 11.12 6.77 -4.19
N LEU A 91 10.82 6.55 -5.46
CA LEU A 91 10.87 5.24 -6.11
C LEU A 91 12.29 4.66 -6.05
N ASP A 92 13.31 5.47 -6.38
CA ASP A 92 14.72 5.07 -6.33
C ASP A 92 15.13 4.65 -4.90
N THR A 93 14.74 5.45 -3.90
CA THR A 93 15.06 5.17 -2.51
C THR A 93 14.37 3.90 -2.00
N LEU A 94 13.10 3.71 -2.29
CA LEU A 94 12.36 2.52 -1.90
C LEU A 94 12.95 1.25 -2.54
N GLN A 95 13.22 1.29 -3.86
CA GLN A 95 13.82 0.16 -4.57
C GLN A 95 15.20 -0.20 -4.01
N LYS A 96 16.08 0.78 -3.76
CA LYS A 96 17.40 0.56 -3.15
C LYS A 96 17.34 -0.04 -1.74
N ASN A 97 16.26 0.19 -1.02
CA ASN A 97 16.04 -0.38 0.31
C ASN A 97 15.28 -1.72 0.27
N GLY A 98 15.07 -2.32 -0.92
CA GLY A 98 14.55 -3.66 -1.08
C GLY A 98 13.01 -3.74 -1.02
N PHE A 99 12.31 -2.62 -1.21
CA PHE A 99 10.87 -2.65 -1.47
C PHE A 99 10.61 -3.10 -2.90
N ARG A 100 9.62 -3.96 -3.08
CA ARG A 100 9.14 -4.40 -4.38
C ARG A 100 8.01 -3.48 -4.83
N LEU A 101 8.18 -2.83 -5.97
CA LEU A 101 7.29 -1.78 -6.44
C LEU A 101 6.46 -2.26 -7.63
N PHE A 102 5.17 -1.96 -7.60
CA PHE A 102 4.20 -2.31 -8.64
C PHE A 102 3.31 -1.11 -8.92
N VAL A 103 2.71 -1.08 -10.10
CA VAL A 103 1.63 -0.13 -10.40
C VAL A 103 0.29 -0.87 -10.41
N ALA A 104 -0.72 -0.25 -9.80
CA ALA A 104 -2.10 -0.73 -9.79
C ALA A 104 -3.05 0.43 -10.06
N THR A 105 -3.35 0.68 -11.34
CA THR A 105 -4.13 1.83 -11.79
C THR A 105 -5.42 1.45 -12.53
N SER A 106 -6.45 2.28 -12.39
CA SER A 106 -7.69 2.13 -13.18
C SER A 106 -7.54 2.59 -14.64
N LYS A 107 -6.41 3.25 -14.97
CA LYS A 107 -6.05 3.59 -16.35
C LYS A 107 -5.85 2.32 -17.19
N LEU A 108 -6.12 2.39 -18.50
CA LEU A 108 -5.79 1.31 -19.45
C LEU A 108 -4.31 0.92 -19.31
N GLU A 109 -4.02 -0.38 -19.17
CA GLU A 109 -2.66 -0.88 -18.96
C GLU A 109 -1.69 -0.42 -20.04
N SER A 110 -2.11 -0.43 -21.32
CA SER A 110 -1.28 0.06 -22.43
C SER A 110 -0.90 1.54 -22.28
N MET A 111 -1.84 2.37 -21.83
CA MET A 111 -1.59 3.79 -21.59
C MET A 111 -0.70 4.00 -20.36
N ALA A 112 -0.89 3.23 -19.30
CA ALA A 112 -0.03 3.29 -18.12
C ALA A 112 1.43 2.94 -18.46
N VAL A 113 1.63 1.91 -19.26
CA VAL A 113 2.96 1.51 -19.76
C VAL A 113 3.58 2.62 -20.61
N GLN A 114 2.80 3.24 -21.52
CA GLN A 114 3.26 4.33 -22.38
C GLN A 114 3.68 5.55 -21.56
N VAL A 115 2.86 6.01 -20.61
CA VAL A 115 3.14 7.17 -19.75
C VAL A 115 4.39 6.91 -18.88
N LEU A 116 4.45 5.78 -18.20
CA LEU A 116 5.61 5.42 -17.35
C LEU A 116 6.89 5.25 -18.17
N GLY A 117 6.79 4.72 -19.39
CA GLY A 117 7.91 4.60 -20.31
C GLY A 117 8.42 5.96 -20.77
N HIS A 118 7.51 6.90 -21.12
CA HIS A 118 7.84 8.25 -21.54
C HIS A 118 8.64 9.02 -20.47
N PHE A 119 8.20 8.93 -19.23
CA PHE A 119 8.87 9.59 -18.10
C PHE A 119 10.05 8.80 -17.53
N GLY A 120 10.38 7.62 -18.08
CA GLY A 120 11.46 6.77 -17.58
C GLY A 120 11.20 6.25 -16.16
N LEU A 121 9.94 6.08 -15.77
CA LEU A 121 9.55 5.52 -14.48
C LEU A 121 9.30 4.00 -14.52
N ALA A 122 9.04 3.43 -15.70
CA ALA A 122 8.76 2.01 -15.86
C ALA A 122 9.82 1.07 -15.22
N PRO A 123 11.13 1.36 -15.26
CA PRO A 123 12.16 0.47 -14.69
C PRO A 123 12.10 0.31 -13.16
N TYR A 124 11.38 1.16 -12.44
CA TYR A 124 11.23 1.01 -11.00
C TYR A 124 10.24 -0.09 -10.61
N PHE A 125 9.36 -0.51 -11.52
CA PHE A 125 8.26 -1.41 -11.23
C PHE A 125 8.50 -2.81 -11.77
N GLU A 126 8.26 -3.83 -10.94
CA GLU A 126 8.32 -5.23 -11.36
C GLU A 126 7.15 -5.59 -12.31
N ALA A 127 6.00 -4.97 -12.11
CA ALA A 127 4.87 -5.04 -13.04
C ALA A 127 4.01 -3.78 -13.00
N ILE A 128 3.43 -3.47 -14.16
CA ILE A 128 2.43 -2.43 -14.33
C ILE A 128 1.11 -3.15 -14.57
N CYS A 129 0.12 -2.91 -13.70
CA CYS A 129 -1.21 -3.46 -13.79
C CYS A 129 -2.21 -2.33 -13.98
N GLY A 130 -2.94 -2.39 -15.07
CA GLY A 130 -3.98 -1.43 -15.44
C GLY A 130 -5.29 -2.11 -15.80
N ALA A 131 -6.29 -1.32 -16.17
CA ALA A 131 -7.53 -1.84 -16.68
C ALA A 131 -7.29 -2.60 -18.00
N PRO A 132 -7.77 -3.85 -18.16
CA PRO A 132 -7.64 -4.59 -19.41
C PRO A 132 -8.75 -4.16 -20.38
N GLY A 133 -8.40 -3.34 -21.36
CA GLY A 133 -9.31 -2.96 -22.47
C GLY A 133 -10.61 -2.33 -21.96
N ASP A 134 -11.74 -2.74 -22.57
CA ASP A 134 -13.06 -2.17 -22.30
C ASP A 134 -13.82 -2.82 -21.14
N ASN A 135 -13.20 -3.72 -20.40
CA ASN A 135 -13.85 -4.40 -19.27
C ASN A 135 -13.84 -3.50 -18.02
N THR A 136 -14.91 -2.72 -17.85
CA THR A 136 -15.09 -1.81 -16.70
C THR A 136 -15.05 -2.52 -15.35
N GLN A 137 -15.50 -3.77 -15.25
CA GLN A 137 -15.43 -4.54 -14.00
C GLN A 137 -13.99 -4.91 -13.63
N ALA A 138 -13.20 -5.36 -14.61
CA ALA A 138 -11.79 -5.71 -14.40
C ALA A 138 -10.94 -4.46 -14.08
N GLY A 139 -11.35 -3.28 -14.58
CA GLY A 139 -10.72 -2.00 -14.30
C GLY A 139 -11.03 -1.40 -12.92
N LYS A 140 -11.98 -1.98 -12.15
CA LYS A 140 -12.22 -1.51 -10.79
C LYS A 140 -10.97 -1.66 -9.93
N LYS A 141 -10.67 -0.63 -9.13
CA LYS A 141 -9.43 -0.54 -8.34
C LYS A 141 -9.12 -1.82 -7.55
N VAL A 142 -10.08 -2.41 -6.86
CA VAL A 142 -9.87 -3.66 -6.10
C VAL A 142 -9.40 -4.82 -6.98
N ASN A 143 -9.89 -4.94 -8.21
CA ASN A 143 -9.53 -6.03 -9.12
C ASN A 143 -8.12 -5.83 -9.69
N VAL A 144 -7.77 -4.59 -10.02
CA VAL A 144 -6.41 -4.24 -10.46
C VAL A 144 -5.39 -4.46 -9.33
N ILE A 145 -5.73 -4.08 -8.08
CA ILE A 145 -4.90 -4.36 -6.90
C ILE A 145 -4.69 -5.88 -6.75
N ARG A 146 -5.76 -6.68 -6.83
CA ARG A 146 -5.64 -8.15 -6.73
C ARG A 146 -4.78 -8.75 -7.85
N ALA A 147 -4.90 -8.24 -9.08
CA ALA A 147 -4.05 -8.65 -10.19
C ALA A 147 -2.57 -8.32 -9.93
N ALA A 148 -2.28 -7.14 -9.39
CA ALA A 148 -0.93 -6.73 -9.01
C ALA A 148 -0.36 -7.62 -7.89
N LEU A 149 -1.13 -7.91 -6.84
CA LEU A 149 -0.74 -8.82 -5.76
C LEU A 149 -0.46 -10.24 -6.27
N GLN A 150 -1.25 -10.72 -7.23
CA GLN A 150 -1.03 -12.02 -7.87
C GLN A 150 0.27 -12.03 -8.67
N LYS A 151 0.54 -10.99 -9.49
CA LYS A 151 1.80 -10.84 -10.23
C LYS A 151 3.00 -10.73 -9.28
N ALA A 152 2.82 -10.10 -8.11
CA ALA A 152 3.84 -10.01 -7.08
C ALA A 152 4.10 -11.35 -6.35
N GLY A 153 3.24 -12.34 -6.50
CA GLY A 153 3.29 -13.58 -5.71
C GLY A 153 3.08 -13.33 -4.22
N CYS A 154 2.28 -12.31 -3.85
CA CYS A 154 2.05 -11.92 -2.48
C CYS A 154 1.26 -13.00 -1.74
N THR A 155 1.88 -13.63 -0.75
CA THR A 155 1.24 -14.64 0.11
C THR A 155 0.82 -14.10 1.47
N ASP A 156 1.43 -13.00 1.91
CA ASP A 156 1.12 -12.31 3.17
C ASP A 156 0.67 -10.87 2.87
N LEU A 157 -0.64 -10.65 2.94
CA LEU A 157 -1.25 -9.36 2.66
C LEU A 157 -0.84 -8.25 3.64
N THR A 158 -0.35 -8.60 4.83
CA THR A 158 0.13 -7.62 5.82
C THR A 158 1.41 -6.91 5.36
N GLN A 159 2.13 -7.50 4.41
CA GLN A 159 3.35 -6.96 3.81
C GLN A 159 3.08 -6.12 2.56
N ALA A 160 1.81 -5.94 2.19
CA ALA A 160 1.42 -5.19 1.00
C ALA A 160 0.67 -3.89 1.36
N MET A 161 0.91 -2.85 0.56
CA MET A 161 0.26 -1.55 0.68
C MET A 161 -0.10 -1.00 -0.70
N ILE A 162 -1.23 -0.30 -0.81
CA ILE A 162 -1.56 0.57 -1.94
C ILE A 162 -1.36 2.03 -1.55
N VAL A 163 -0.75 2.79 -2.44
CA VAL A 163 -0.58 4.25 -2.34
C VAL A 163 -1.41 4.91 -3.43
N GLY A 164 -2.25 5.84 -3.06
CA GLY A 164 -3.09 6.58 -4.02
C GLY A 164 -3.60 7.89 -3.44
N ASP A 165 -4.14 8.73 -4.31
CA ASP A 165 -4.62 10.07 -3.91
C ASP A 165 -6.13 10.16 -3.75
N ARG A 166 -6.91 9.12 -4.16
CA ARG A 166 -8.37 9.16 -4.10
C ARG A 166 -8.94 8.06 -3.20
N LYS A 167 -10.19 8.29 -2.74
CA LYS A 167 -10.97 7.30 -1.97
C LYS A 167 -11.04 5.91 -2.63
N HIS A 168 -11.00 5.85 -3.96
CA HIS A 168 -11.08 4.58 -4.70
C HIS A 168 -9.88 3.68 -4.43
N ASP A 169 -8.67 4.24 -4.23
CA ASP A 169 -7.46 3.53 -3.86
C ASP A 169 -7.59 2.95 -2.46
N ILE A 170 -8.05 3.78 -1.53
CA ILE A 170 -8.21 3.40 -0.13
C ILE A 170 -9.27 2.30 0.01
N ILE A 171 -10.46 2.51 -0.58
CA ILE A 171 -11.54 1.52 -0.55
C ILE A 171 -11.10 0.22 -1.26
N GLY A 172 -10.42 0.34 -2.41
CA GLY A 172 -9.90 -0.81 -3.15
C GLY A 172 -8.89 -1.61 -2.34
N GLY A 173 -7.97 -0.94 -1.65
CA GLY A 173 -6.98 -1.56 -0.76
C GLY A 173 -7.63 -2.29 0.42
N LYS A 174 -8.58 -1.63 1.10
CA LYS A 174 -9.36 -2.25 2.20
C LYS A 174 -10.10 -3.51 1.74
N LEU A 175 -10.77 -3.45 0.58
CA LEU A 175 -11.47 -4.60 0.00
C LEU A 175 -10.51 -5.72 -0.46
N ALA A 176 -9.27 -5.38 -0.77
CA ALA A 176 -8.21 -6.35 -1.07
C ALA A 176 -7.53 -6.91 0.18
N GLY A 177 -7.76 -6.33 1.37
CA GLY A 177 -7.20 -6.77 2.64
C GLY A 177 -5.77 -6.30 2.88
N ILE A 178 -5.32 -5.23 2.21
CA ILE A 178 -3.98 -4.66 2.35
C ILE A 178 -4.02 -3.28 3.02
N ARG A 179 -2.87 -2.83 3.52
CA ARG A 179 -2.71 -1.47 4.05
C ARG A 179 -2.88 -0.42 2.95
N THR A 180 -3.24 0.79 3.37
CA THR A 180 -3.54 1.88 2.46
C THR A 180 -2.84 3.16 2.88
N ALA A 181 -2.23 3.86 1.93
CA ALA A 181 -1.67 5.19 2.14
C ALA A 181 -2.32 6.19 1.18
N GLY A 182 -2.94 7.20 1.75
CA GLY A 182 -3.44 8.35 1.02
C GLY A 182 -2.35 9.42 0.87
N ILE A 183 -2.24 10.06 -0.29
CA ILE A 183 -1.30 11.16 -0.51
C ILE A 183 -2.05 12.46 -0.81
N LEU A 184 -1.53 13.59 -0.33
CA LEU A 184 -2.18 14.91 -0.39
C LEU A 184 -1.61 15.84 -1.47
N TYR A 185 -0.66 15.38 -2.25
CA TYR A 185 -0.12 16.16 -3.38
C TYR A 185 -0.84 15.86 -4.70
N GLY A 186 -1.80 14.92 -4.68
CA GLY A 186 -2.72 14.62 -5.78
C GLY A 186 -4.04 15.40 -5.69
N TYR A 187 -5.11 14.80 -6.19
CA TYR A 187 -6.43 15.43 -6.34
C TYR A 187 -7.39 15.21 -5.17
N GLY A 188 -7.11 14.21 -4.31
CA GLY A 188 -7.95 13.90 -3.15
C GLY A 188 -7.70 14.82 -1.96
N SER A 189 -8.76 15.12 -1.20
CA SER A 189 -8.64 15.85 0.05
C SER A 189 -8.30 14.95 1.23
N ARG A 190 -7.78 15.55 2.31
CA ARG A 190 -7.53 14.83 3.57
C ARG A 190 -8.82 14.22 4.12
N GLU A 191 -9.93 14.94 4.00
CA GLU A 191 -11.24 14.52 4.46
C GLU A 191 -11.74 13.31 3.68
N GLU A 192 -11.58 13.32 2.33
CA GLU A 192 -11.91 12.18 1.46
C GLU A 192 -11.15 10.93 1.86
N LEU A 193 -9.82 11.05 2.02
CA LEU A 193 -8.95 9.93 2.35
C LEU A 193 -9.19 9.39 3.76
N ALA A 194 -9.41 10.29 4.73
CA ALA A 194 -9.71 9.90 6.11
C ALA A 194 -11.08 9.21 6.23
N GLN A 195 -12.11 9.71 5.54
CA GLN A 195 -13.44 9.09 5.51
C GLN A 195 -13.42 7.72 4.82
N ALA A 196 -12.55 7.54 3.82
CA ALA A 196 -12.34 6.24 3.19
C ALA A 196 -11.57 5.26 4.10
N GLY A 197 -11.01 5.72 5.21
CA GLY A 197 -10.31 4.90 6.21
C GLY A 197 -8.85 4.62 5.85
N ALA A 198 -8.13 5.58 5.25
CA ALA A 198 -6.70 5.45 4.98
C ALA A 198 -5.92 5.17 6.28
N ASP A 199 -5.03 4.16 6.25
CA ASP A 199 -4.20 3.79 7.40
C ASP A 199 -3.07 4.80 7.61
N LEU A 200 -2.66 5.47 6.53
CA LEU A 200 -1.62 6.50 6.51
C LEU A 200 -2.06 7.62 5.57
N ILE A 201 -1.75 8.88 5.92
CA ILE A 201 -1.96 10.04 5.05
C ILE A 201 -0.69 10.88 5.04
N CYS A 202 -0.04 10.98 3.88
CA CYS A 202 1.21 11.70 3.66
C CYS A 202 1.02 12.95 2.79
N ARG A 203 1.80 13.99 3.06
CA ARG A 203 1.75 15.26 2.32
C ARG A 203 2.67 15.28 1.10
N THR A 204 3.76 14.53 1.17
CA THR A 204 4.79 14.53 0.12
C THR A 204 5.35 13.14 -0.10
N PRO A 205 5.97 12.86 -1.27
CA PRO A 205 6.68 11.62 -1.53
C PRO A 205 7.81 11.36 -0.51
N GLU A 206 8.48 12.41 -0.06
CA GLU A 206 9.55 12.32 0.94
C GLU A 206 9.01 11.88 2.31
N GLU A 207 7.87 12.44 2.76
CA GLU A 207 7.24 12.03 4.01
C GLU A 207 6.86 10.54 3.98
N PHE A 208 6.25 10.08 2.89
CA PHE A 208 5.93 8.67 2.69
C PHE A 208 7.18 7.79 2.76
N THR A 209 8.22 8.16 2.00
CA THR A 209 9.50 7.42 1.99
C THR A 209 10.08 7.29 3.38
N LYS A 210 10.14 8.39 4.14
CA LYS A 210 10.69 8.42 5.49
C LYS A 210 9.94 7.47 6.43
N ILE A 211 8.60 7.45 6.36
CA ILE A 211 7.79 6.55 7.18
C ILE A 211 8.08 5.08 6.81
N MET A 212 8.11 4.75 5.52
CA MET A 212 8.38 3.38 5.08
C MET A 212 9.76 2.87 5.54
N LEU A 213 10.79 3.71 5.46
CA LEU A 213 12.14 3.36 5.92
C LEU A 213 12.20 3.19 7.44
N SER A 214 11.51 4.04 8.19
CA SER A 214 11.43 3.94 9.65
C SER A 214 10.78 2.64 10.08
N GLU A 215 9.60 2.30 9.52
CA GLU A 215 8.90 1.04 9.79
C GLU A 215 9.76 -0.18 9.44
N GLN A 216 10.49 -0.14 8.32
CA GLN A 216 11.40 -1.22 7.95
C GLN A 216 12.55 -1.40 8.94
N GLN A 217 13.08 -0.30 9.49
CA GLN A 217 14.13 -0.37 10.50
C GLN A 217 13.62 -0.94 11.82
N GLU A 218 12.40 -0.57 12.22
CA GLU A 218 11.75 -1.12 13.42
C GLU A 218 11.52 -2.61 13.29
N ASP A 219 11.02 -3.10 12.15
CA ASP A 219 10.86 -4.54 11.90
C ASP A 219 12.21 -5.29 11.96
N LYS A 220 13.27 -4.70 11.39
CA LYS A 220 14.60 -5.32 11.47
C LYS A 220 15.12 -5.40 12.90
N ARG A 221 14.84 -4.39 13.73
CA ARG A 221 15.20 -4.39 15.17
C ARG A 221 14.39 -5.44 15.94
N MET A 222 13.08 -5.51 15.69
CA MET A 222 12.22 -6.53 16.31
C MET A 222 12.69 -7.94 16.00
N ASN A 223 12.89 -8.25 14.72
CA ASN A 223 13.38 -9.56 14.30
C ASN A 223 14.75 -9.91 14.95
N ALA A 224 15.64 -8.93 15.12
CA ALA A 224 16.91 -9.12 15.79
C ALA A 224 16.75 -9.42 17.30
N THR A 225 15.80 -8.73 17.97
CA THR A 225 15.48 -8.95 19.38
C THR A 225 14.86 -10.33 19.58
N GLU A 226 13.86 -10.71 18.76
CA GLU A 226 13.21 -12.03 18.82
C GLU A 226 14.23 -13.16 18.64
N ARG A 227 15.13 -13.00 17.65
CA ARG A 227 16.20 -13.96 17.40
C ARG A 227 17.15 -14.05 18.57
N LYS A 228 17.59 -12.93 19.14
CA LYS A 228 18.47 -12.88 20.30
C LYS A 228 17.85 -13.59 21.49
N ILE A 229 16.59 -13.32 21.80
CA ILE A 229 15.85 -13.99 22.88
C ILE A 229 15.76 -15.52 22.64
N ALA A 230 15.46 -15.94 21.41
CA ALA A 230 15.42 -17.36 21.06
C ALA A 230 16.79 -18.05 21.26
N GLU A 231 17.88 -17.40 20.82
CA GLU A 231 19.27 -17.89 21.01
C GLU A 231 19.62 -17.97 22.49
N ASP A 232 19.23 -16.97 23.29
CA ASP A 232 19.47 -16.94 24.74
C ASP A 232 18.71 -18.06 25.47
N LEU A 233 17.43 -18.30 25.16
CA LEU A 233 16.64 -19.40 25.72
C LEU A 233 17.22 -20.77 25.36
N LEU A 234 17.73 -20.93 24.15
CA LEU A 234 18.44 -22.15 23.74
C LEU A 234 19.76 -22.33 24.51
N SER A 235 20.52 -21.25 24.71
CA SER A 235 21.81 -21.28 25.41
C SER A 235 21.71 -21.74 26.86
N ILE A 236 20.66 -21.36 27.57
CA ILE A 236 20.39 -21.77 28.95
C ILE A 236 19.62 -23.10 29.01
N ARG A 237 19.39 -23.76 27.88
CA ARG A 237 18.62 -25.00 27.77
C ARG A 237 17.19 -24.90 28.31
N ALA A 238 16.56 -23.74 28.16
CA ALA A 238 15.17 -23.53 28.53
C ALA A 238 14.20 -24.17 27.51
N VAL A 239 14.64 -24.46 26.30
CA VAL A 239 13.82 -25.07 25.25
C VAL A 239 14.16 -26.56 25.14
N PHE A 240 13.12 -27.38 25.26
CA PHE A 240 13.17 -28.83 25.11
C PHE A 240 12.45 -29.25 23.84
N PHE A 241 13.11 -30.08 23.03
CA PHE A 241 12.56 -30.60 21.79
C PHE A 241 12.47 -32.13 21.85
N ARG A 242 11.23 -32.67 21.80
CA ARG A 242 10.93 -34.11 21.86
C ARG A 242 9.92 -34.50 20.78
N PRO A 243 10.37 -34.70 19.54
CA PRO A 243 9.46 -34.99 18.41
C PRO A 243 8.84 -36.40 18.55
N ASP A 244 9.58 -37.36 19.06
CA ASP A 244 9.14 -38.77 19.17
C ASP A 244 8.29 -39.03 20.43
N GLU A 245 8.54 -38.29 21.51
CA GLU A 245 7.83 -38.37 22.79
C GLU A 245 7.33 -36.95 23.19
N PRO A 246 6.31 -36.42 22.55
CA PRO A 246 5.87 -35.06 22.79
C PRO A 246 5.35 -34.83 24.20
N PHE A 247 5.57 -33.63 24.73
CA PHE A 247 5.02 -33.18 25.99
C PHE A 247 3.48 -33.14 25.93
N THR A 248 2.82 -33.58 27.00
CA THR A 248 1.37 -33.47 27.13
C THR A 248 1.03 -32.34 28.10
N TRP A 249 0.33 -31.33 27.64
CA TRP A 249 -0.15 -30.22 28.46
C TRP A 249 -1.32 -30.68 29.35
N ALA A 250 -1.60 -29.91 30.41
CA ALA A 250 -2.77 -30.18 31.27
C ALA A 250 -4.10 -30.19 30.51
N SER A 251 -4.18 -29.49 29.38
CA SER A 251 -5.30 -29.51 28.43
C SER A 251 -5.40 -30.77 27.58
N GLY A 252 -4.44 -31.70 27.67
CA GLY A 252 -4.35 -32.88 26.83
C GLY A 252 -3.68 -32.65 25.45
N ILE A 253 -3.31 -31.42 25.12
CA ILE A 253 -2.63 -31.11 23.86
C ILE A 253 -1.19 -31.65 23.90
N LYS A 254 -0.77 -32.33 22.84
CA LYS A 254 0.61 -32.81 22.67
C LYS A 254 1.43 -31.77 21.89
N SER A 255 2.61 -31.42 22.43
CA SER A 255 3.54 -30.48 21.75
C SER A 255 4.94 -31.11 21.71
N PRO A 256 5.63 -31.10 20.57
CA PRO A 256 7.02 -31.55 20.48
C PRO A 256 8.01 -30.59 21.14
N VAL A 257 7.56 -29.39 21.51
CA VAL A 257 8.38 -28.32 22.09
C VAL A 257 7.81 -27.89 23.43
N TYR A 258 8.68 -27.71 24.41
CA TYR A 258 8.36 -27.10 25.70
C TYR A 258 9.43 -26.07 26.04
N CYS A 259 9.04 -24.90 26.51
CA CYS A 259 9.93 -23.86 27.00
C CYS A 259 9.70 -23.65 28.50
N ASP A 260 10.75 -23.86 29.31
CA ASP A 260 10.71 -23.58 30.76
C ASP A 260 11.29 -22.18 31.03
N ASN A 261 10.43 -21.18 30.98
CA ASN A 261 10.82 -19.77 31.20
C ASN A 261 11.35 -19.53 32.63
N ARG A 262 11.13 -20.44 33.60
CA ARG A 262 11.66 -20.32 34.96
C ARG A 262 13.20 -20.38 34.97
N LEU A 263 13.80 -21.04 33.97
CA LEU A 263 15.25 -21.12 33.84
C LEU A 263 15.89 -19.75 33.55
N ILE A 264 15.15 -18.79 33.05
CA ILE A 264 15.61 -17.41 32.86
C ILE A 264 16.08 -16.79 34.19
N LEU A 265 15.41 -17.16 35.30
CA LEU A 265 15.76 -16.66 36.64
C LEU A 265 17.13 -17.14 37.11
N THR A 266 17.66 -18.23 36.57
CA THR A 266 18.97 -18.79 36.90
C THR A 266 20.11 -18.24 36.06
N ALA A 267 19.79 -17.43 35.01
CA ALA A 267 20.74 -16.85 34.07
C ALA A 267 20.59 -15.31 34.04
N PRO A 268 21.34 -14.57 34.88
CA PRO A 268 21.16 -13.13 35.06
C PRO A 268 21.29 -12.31 33.76
N GLU A 269 22.19 -12.68 32.86
CA GLU A 269 22.38 -11.99 31.57
C GLU A 269 21.15 -12.18 30.67
N VAL A 270 20.68 -13.42 30.50
CA VAL A 270 19.48 -13.73 29.71
C VAL A 270 18.24 -13.08 30.31
N ARG A 271 18.15 -13.05 31.65
CA ARG A 271 17.05 -12.35 32.32
C ARG A 271 17.02 -10.87 31.98
N THR A 272 18.17 -10.20 32.02
CA THR A 272 18.26 -8.77 31.70
C THR A 272 17.89 -8.50 30.24
N GLU A 273 18.29 -9.34 29.29
CA GLU A 273 17.90 -9.23 27.88
C GLU A 273 16.37 -9.37 27.70
N VAL A 274 15.78 -10.40 28.34
CA VAL A 274 14.33 -10.61 28.28
C VAL A 274 13.56 -9.46 28.92
N GLU A 275 13.98 -8.98 30.11
CA GLU A 275 13.39 -7.84 30.80
C GLU A 275 13.44 -6.59 29.93
N THR A 276 14.58 -6.34 29.28
CA THR A 276 14.77 -5.20 28.37
C THR A 276 13.88 -5.29 27.15
N ALA A 277 13.77 -6.48 26.53
CA ALA A 277 12.90 -6.72 25.38
C ALA A 277 11.42 -6.52 25.74
N ILE A 278 10.98 -7.00 26.90
CA ILE A 278 9.62 -6.79 27.39
C ILE A 278 9.33 -5.32 27.61
N MET A 279 10.24 -4.59 28.29
CA MET A 279 10.11 -3.16 28.55
C MET A 279 9.98 -2.37 27.24
N GLN A 280 10.85 -2.61 26.27
CA GLN A 280 10.80 -1.95 24.96
C GLN A 280 9.51 -2.27 24.20
N THR A 281 9.00 -3.50 24.33
CA THR A 281 7.73 -3.88 23.71
C THR A 281 6.55 -3.16 24.36
N ILE A 282 6.55 -3.05 25.70
CA ILE A 282 5.49 -2.33 26.43
C ILE A 282 5.51 -0.85 26.08
N GLU A 283 6.66 -0.21 26.08
CA GLU A 283 6.80 1.22 25.72
C GLU A 283 6.27 1.52 24.30
N ARG A 284 6.49 0.58 23.36
CA ARG A 284 6.03 0.72 21.99
C ARG A 284 4.54 0.46 21.83
N GLU A 285 4.04 -0.67 22.36
CA GLU A 285 2.66 -1.13 22.14
C GLU A 285 1.66 -0.46 23.08
N TYR A 286 2.13 -0.04 24.26
CA TYR A 286 1.29 0.51 25.33
C TYR A 286 1.89 1.81 25.90
N PRO A 287 2.15 2.84 25.08
CA PRO A 287 2.83 4.09 25.54
C PRO A 287 2.06 4.87 26.61
N GLN A 288 0.79 4.51 26.85
CA GLN A 288 -0.06 5.12 27.89
C GLN A 288 -0.09 4.29 29.20
N ALA A 289 0.66 3.19 29.28
CA ALA A 289 0.67 2.36 30.47
C ALA A 289 1.45 3.03 31.59
N GLU A 290 0.77 3.33 32.70
CA GLU A 290 1.38 3.91 33.90
C GLU A 290 1.77 2.84 34.95
N VAL A 291 1.17 1.67 34.86
CA VAL A 291 1.37 0.57 35.82
C VAL A 291 1.43 -0.77 35.11
N LEU A 292 2.41 -1.60 35.51
CA LEU A 292 2.50 -3.00 35.09
C LEU A 292 2.12 -3.89 36.28
N MET A 293 1.22 -4.84 36.03
CA MET A 293 0.85 -5.86 37.02
C MET A 293 1.22 -7.25 36.50
N GLY A 294 1.99 -7.97 37.29
CA GLY A 294 2.25 -9.38 37.09
C GLY A 294 1.33 -10.25 37.96
N THR A 295 0.90 -11.42 37.43
CA THR A 295 0.26 -12.43 38.26
C THR A 295 1.33 -13.23 38.95
N SER A 296 1.25 -13.34 40.29
CA SER A 296 2.05 -14.31 41.03
C SER A 296 1.50 -15.70 40.77
N THR A 297 2.28 -16.54 40.12
CA THR A 297 2.00 -18.00 40.11
C THR A 297 2.59 -18.59 41.37
N ALA A 298 1.75 -19.21 42.18
CA ALA A 298 2.19 -20.00 43.34
C ALA A 298 2.94 -21.25 42.87
#